data_02214916eacd9c08a950caf226b3979a
#
_entry.id   02214916eacd9c08a950caf226b3979a
#
_cell.length_a   1.000
_cell.length_b   1.000
_cell.length_c   1.000
_cell.angle_alpha   90.00
_cell.angle_beta   90.00
_cell.angle_gamma   90.00
#
_symmetry.space_group_name_H-M   'P 1'
#
loop_
_entity.id
_entity.type
_entity.pdbx_description
1 polymer ?
#
loop_
_entity_poly.entity_id
_entity_poly.type
_entity_poly.pdbx_seq_one_letter_code
_entity_poly.pdbx_strand_id
1 'polypeptide(L)'
;KVEKLQSKVLNEQREVVVQLPKGYAENPDKKYPVIYRLDGAGNLTMMNAVLESLQSQNAAPEVIIVAIENTDRLRDLYPTANEDPNGPVGYGGGGANFLSFITTELMPIVEKKYRVHDFRVIEGASAGGVFALYALSQKPELFNAALTYSAAVWWNYGASAKSTVAFLKSANHLDHFIYTSIGNEGAPMRPYYNDMISGMRANQPAGLRWENEAYEGVTHNLVSAASTFSAYHHLFLSAYLRPQQFSGDIKSIKDYYARVSKQRGEKLDAPEWVIRELGYHYVGKQNYDKAIALFKYDIAEYPQTPDAYNGLAYGYEQMGEYKKALESVNQALALSTSE
;
A
#
# COMPACT_ATOMS: atom_id res chain seq x y z
N LYS A 1 4.92 -16.73 15.23
CA LYS A 1 4.65 -16.94 16.67
C LYS A 1 3.14 -16.90 16.90
N VAL A 2 2.65 -17.75 17.78
CA VAL A 2 1.23 -17.72 18.20
C VAL A 2 1.12 -16.92 19.49
N GLU A 3 0.23 -15.94 19.52
CA GLU A 3 -0.09 -15.11 20.68
C GLU A 3 -1.54 -15.36 21.10
N LYS A 4 -1.77 -15.66 22.38
CA LYS A 4 -3.10 -15.83 22.96
C LYS A 4 -3.39 -14.65 23.86
N LEU A 5 -4.56 -14.05 23.67
CA LEU A 5 -5.01 -12.84 24.34
C LEU A 5 -6.38 -13.07 24.96
N GLN A 6 -6.56 -12.71 26.23
CA GLN A 6 -7.90 -12.61 26.82
C GLN A 6 -8.44 -11.22 26.49
N SER A 7 -9.38 -11.14 25.55
CA SER A 7 -10.05 -9.89 25.23
C SER A 7 -11.08 -9.55 26.30
N LYS A 8 -11.02 -8.32 26.79
CA LYS A 8 -12.04 -7.75 27.68
C LYS A 8 -13.22 -7.23 26.87
N VAL A 9 -12.93 -6.62 25.70
CA VAL A 9 -13.96 -6.07 24.81
C VAL A 9 -14.89 -7.16 24.29
N LEU A 10 -14.33 -8.30 23.87
CA LEU A 10 -15.09 -9.43 23.32
C LEU A 10 -15.49 -10.46 24.38
N ASN A 11 -14.95 -10.36 25.59
CA ASN A 11 -15.11 -11.32 26.70
C ASN A 11 -14.79 -12.76 26.30
N GLU A 12 -13.74 -12.96 25.50
CA GLU A 12 -13.32 -14.27 25.02
C GLU A 12 -11.81 -14.34 24.78
N GLN A 13 -11.27 -15.56 24.70
CA GLN A 13 -9.88 -15.78 24.31
C GLN A 13 -9.75 -15.62 22.79
N ARG A 14 -8.76 -14.82 22.36
CA ARG A 14 -8.41 -14.64 20.95
C ARG A 14 -7.00 -15.19 20.68
N GLU A 15 -6.81 -15.68 19.48
CA GLU A 15 -5.51 -16.16 18.99
C GLU A 15 -5.11 -15.36 17.75
N VAL A 16 -3.85 -14.97 17.70
CA VAL A 16 -3.24 -14.33 16.52
C VAL A 16 -1.90 -15.00 16.21
N VAL A 17 -1.57 -15.08 14.93
CA VAL A 17 -0.27 -15.58 14.48
C VAL A 17 0.55 -14.42 13.98
N VAL A 18 1.67 -14.14 14.63
CA VAL A 18 2.59 -13.08 14.22
C VAL A 18 3.72 -13.66 13.40
N GLN A 19 3.79 -13.25 12.13
CA GLN A 19 4.87 -13.58 11.21
C GLN A 19 5.83 -12.40 11.12
N LEU A 20 7.09 -12.63 11.45
CA LEU A 20 8.18 -11.65 11.35
C LEU A 20 8.90 -11.80 10.00
N PRO A 21 9.44 -10.71 9.43
CA PRO A 21 10.26 -10.79 8.22
C PRO A 21 11.61 -11.47 8.52
N LYS A 22 12.28 -11.96 7.47
CA LYS A 22 13.55 -12.70 7.60
C LYS A 22 14.64 -11.87 8.30
N GLY A 23 14.76 -10.59 7.95
CA GLY A 23 15.77 -9.68 8.52
C GLY A 23 15.44 -9.12 9.90
N TYR A 24 14.40 -9.63 10.58
CA TYR A 24 13.95 -9.01 11.84
C TYR A 24 14.98 -9.12 12.97
N ALA A 25 15.66 -10.25 13.13
CA ALA A 25 16.64 -10.44 14.19
C ALA A 25 17.95 -9.67 13.93
N GLU A 26 18.33 -9.57 12.67
CA GLU A 26 19.59 -8.93 12.20
C GLU A 26 19.54 -7.40 12.26
N ASN A 27 18.35 -6.80 12.32
CA ASN A 27 18.15 -5.35 12.31
C ASN A 27 17.43 -4.86 13.56
N PRO A 28 18.11 -4.78 14.73
CA PRO A 28 17.48 -4.52 16.03
C PRO A 28 16.81 -3.14 16.14
N ASP A 29 17.26 -2.15 15.40
CA ASP A 29 16.73 -0.77 15.44
C ASP A 29 15.64 -0.51 14.39
N LYS A 30 15.48 -1.40 13.42
CA LYS A 30 14.51 -1.24 12.34
C LYS A 30 13.09 -1.48 12.84
N LYS A 31 12.17 -0.59 12.46
CA LYS A 31 10.74 -0.73 12.65
C LYS A 31 10.07 -1.14 11.32
N TYR A 32 8.96 -1.84 11.42
CA TYR A 32 8.31 -2.48 10.28
C TYR A 32 6.85 -2.05 10.14
N PRO A 33 6.33 -1.89 8.92
CA PRO A 33 4.90 -1.77 8.69
C PRO A 33 4.19 -3.06 9.08
N VAL A 34 2.90 -2.96 9.39
CA VAL A 34 2.11 -4.12 9.84
C VAL A 34 0.94 -4.37 8.90
N ILE A 35 0.78 -5.62 8.50
CA ILE A 35 -0.42 -6.11 7.82
C ILE A 35 -1.26 -6.89 8.83
N TYR A 36 -2.43 -6.38 9.18
CA TYR A 36 -3.45 -7.09 9.94
C TYR A 36 -4.29 -7.93 8.97
N ARG A 37 -4.03 -9.23 8.94
CA ARG A 37 -4.73 -10.19 8.09
C ARG A 37 -5.90 -10.81 8.84
N LEU A 38 -7.09 -10.70 8.26
CA LEU A 38 -8.31 -11.35 8.75
C LEU A 38 -8.40 -12.80 8.22
N ASP A 39 -9.23 -13.62 8.85
CA ASP A 39 -9.43 -15.04 8.54
C ASP A 39 -8.18 -15.92 8.79
N GLY A 40 -7.33 -15.52 9.72
CA GLY A 40 -6.26 -16.37 10.28
C GLY A 40 -5.06 -16.60 9.37
N ALA A 41 -4.27 -17.60 9.73
CA ALA A 41 -2.93 -17.85 9.21
C ALA A 41 -2.90 -18.69 7.91
N GLY A 42 -4.03 -19.15 7.39
CA GLY A 42 -4.08 -20.11 6.27
C GLY A 42 -3.33 -19.67 5.00
N ASN A 43 -3.23 -18.38 4.75
CA ASN A 43 -2.57 -17.82 3.56
C ASN A 43 -1.16 -17.29 3.81
N LEU A 44 -0.60 -17.40 5.02
CA LEU A 44 0.70 -16.81 5.37
C LEU A 44 1.85 -17.27 4.47
N THR A 45 1.89 -18.54 4.11
CA THR A 45 2.95 -19.09 3.24
C THR A 45 2.96 -18.39 1.88
N MET A 46 1.80 -18.22 1.26
CA MET A 46 1.66 -17.54 -0.02
C MET A 46 1.98 -16.05 0.11
N MET A 47 1.45 -15.38 1.14
CA MET A 47 1.73 -13.96 1.40
C MET A 47 3.22 -13.70 1.56
N ASN A 48 3.92 -14.54 2.34
CA ASN A 48 5.37 -14.44 2.51
C ASN A 48 6.12 -14.62 1.20
N ALA A 49 5.77 -15.61 0.39
CA ALA A 49 6.41 -15.85 -0.90
C ALA A 49 6.26 -14.64 -1.85
N VAL A 50 5.07 -14.03 -1.89
CA VAL A 50 4.81 -12.82 -2.67
C VAL A 50 5.63 -11.63 -2.14
N LEU A 51 5.63 -11.42 -0.83
CA LEU A 51 6.39 -10.32 -0.21
C LEU A 51 7.89 -10.48 -0.44
N GLU A 52 8.44 -11.67 -0.24
CA GLU A 52 9.86 -11.97 -0.50
C GLU A 52 10.23 -11.70 -1.97
N SER A 53 9.38 -12.07 -2.91
CA SER A 53 9.59 -11.77 -4.33
C SER A 53 9.63 -10.26 -4.60
N LEU A 54 8.68 -9.49 -4.07
CA LEU A 54 8.65 -8.03 -4.21
C LEU A 54 9.83 -7.34 -3.50
N GLN A 55 10.19 -7.82 -2.31
CA GLN A 55 11.32 -7.30 -1.52
C GLN A 55 12.66 -7.50 -2.24
N SER A 56 12.86 -8.65 -2.90
CA SER A 56 14.08 -8.93 -3.68
C SER A 56 14.29 -7.94 -4.82
N GLN A 57 13.24 -7.27 -5.28
CA GLN A 57 13.25 -6.24 -6.33
C GLN A 57 13.08 -4.81 -5.75
N ASN A 58 13.22 -4.62 -4.45
CA ASN A 58 12.96 -3.35 -3.76
C ASN A 58 11.54 -2.77 -4.02
N ALA A 59 10.60 -3.61 -4.42
CA ALA A 59 9.22 -3.25 -4.75
C ALA A 59 8.27 -3.29 -3.53
N ALA A 60 8.73 -3.79 -2.39
CA ALA A 60 8.02 -3.74 -1.11
C ALA A 60 9.00 -3.61 0.06
N PRO A 61 8.59 -3.04 1.21
CA PRO A 61 9.35 -3.13 2.45
C PRO A 61 9.24 -4.53 3.07
N GLU A 62 10.12 -4.83 4.01
CA GLU A 62 9.89 -5.92 4.96
C GLU A 62 8.72 -5.55 5.88
N VAL A 63 7.84 -6.50 6.15
CA VAL A 63 6.60 -6.26 6.92
C VAL A 63 6.43 -7.30 8.02
N ILE A 64 5.71 -6.93 9.09
CA ILE A 64 5.17 -7.87 10.07
C ILE A 64 3.74 -8.20 9.67
N ILE A 65 3.36 -9.47 9.66
CA ILE A 65 1.97 -9.88 9.43
C ILE A 65 1.39 -10.36 10.75
N VAL A 66 0.24 -9.81 11.11
CA VAL A 66 -0.57 -10.22 12.27
C VAL A 66 -1.84 -10.85 11.75
N ALA A 67 -1.85 -12.18 11.67
CA ALA A 67 -3.01 -12.94 11.22
C ALA A 67 -3.95 -13.22 12.41
N ILE A 68 -5.19 -12.74 12.32
CA ILE A 68 -6.18 -12.80 13.38
C ILE A 68 -7.09 -14.00 13.13
N GLU A 69 -7.05 -15.00 14.04
CA GLU A 69 -7.89 -16.16 13.94
C GLU A 69 -9.35 -15.85 14.27
N ASN A 70 -10.26 -16.53 13.58
CA ASN A 70 -11.69 -16.39 13.83
C ASN A 70 -12.12 -17.16 15.09
N THR A 71 -13.04 -16.54 15.85
CA THR A 71 -13.84 -17.22 16.89
C THR A 71 -15.29 -17.30 16.43
N ASP A 72 -15.93 -16.16 16.20
CA ASP A 72 -17.23 -16.06 15.55
C ASP A 72 -17.10 -15.15 14.33
N ARG A 73 -16.89 -15.75 13.17
CA ARG A 73 -16.56 -15.03 11.92
C ARG A 73 -17.64 -14.07 11.48
N LEU A 74 -18.91 -14.50 11.52
CA LEU A 74 -20.00 -13.65 11.03
C LEU A 74 -20.26 -12.48 11.98
N ARG A 75 -20.28 -12.75 13.29
CA ARG A 75 -20.40 -11.70 14.32
C ARG A 75 -19.34 -10.63 14.13
N ASP A 76 -18.06 -11.04 14.03
CA ASP A 76 -16.90 -10.15 14.08
C ASP A 76 -16.72 -9.35 12.79
N LEU A 77 -16.90 -9.98 11.62
CA LEU A 77 -16.52 -9.37 10.36
C LEU A 77 -17.65 -8.56 9.67
N TYR A 78 -18.88 -8.68 10.13
CA TYR A 78 -19.98 -7.85 9.62
C TYR A 78 -20.39 -6.77 10.62
N PRO A 79 -20.28 -5.48 10.24
CA PRO A 79 -20.63 -4.36 11.13
C PRO A 79 -22.14 -4.25 11.41
N THR A 80 -22.98 -4.82 10.53
CA THR A 80 -24.45 -4.81 10.67
C THR A 80 -25.00 -6.23 10.75
N ALA A 81 -26.04 -6.43 11.55
CA ALA A 81 -26.84 -7.65 11.47
C ALA A 81 -27.52 -7.73 10.10
N ASN A 82 -27.63 -8.93 9.56
CA ASN A 82 -28.25 -9.15 8.27
C ASN A 82 -29.78 -9.28 8.38
N GLU A 83 -30.50 -8.49 7.63
CA GLU A 83 -31.95 -8.56 7.45
C GLU A 83 -32.34 -9.06 6.05
N ASP A 84 -31.37 -9.20 5.13
CA ASP A 84 -31.61 -9.67 3.76
C ASP A 84 -31.82 -11.19 3.75
N PRO A 85 -32.96 -11.69 3.24
CA PRO A 85 -33.24 -13.12 3.16
C PRO A 85 -32.32 -13.91 2.22
N ASN A 86 -31.53 -13.23 1.37
CA ASN A 86 -30.51 -13.88 0.56
C ASN A 86 -29.30 -14.36 1.37
N GLY A 87 -29.23 -14.05 2.65
CA GLY A 87 -28.17 -14.48 3.58
C GLY A 87 -28.73 -14.92 4.93
N PRO A 88 -27.87 -15.32 5.86
CA PRO A 88 -28.29 -15.75 7.20
C PRO A 88 -28.82 -14.55 7.99
N VAL A 89 -30.14 -14.47 8.11
CA VAL A 89 -30.84 -13.39 8.85
C VAL A 89 -30.52 -13.44 10.34
N GLY A 90 -30.26 -12.28 10.93
CA GLY A 90 -29.96 -12.12 12.36
C GLY A 90 -28.47 -12.30 12.71
N TYR A 91 -27.63 -12.74 11.77
CA TYR A 91 -26.18 -12.85 12.01
C TYR A 91 -25.45 -11.54 11.71
N GLY A 92 -24.27 -11.35 12.30
CA GLY A 92 -23.44 -10.14 12.15
C GLY A 92 -23.71 -9.12 13.28
N GLY A 93 -23.30 -7.87 13.06
CA GLY A 93 -23.54 -6.74 13.98
C GLY A 93 -22.48 -6.53 15.05
N GLY A 94 -21.45 -7.39 15.14
CA GLY A 94 -20.37 -7.28 16.12
C GLY A 94 -19.12 -6.55 15.63
N GLY A 95 -19.09 -6.08 14.39
CA GLY A 95 -17.89 -5.47 13.80
C GLY A 95 -17.33 -4.27 14.57
N ALA A 96 -18.18 -3.47 15.23
CA ALA A 96 -17.72 -2.36 16.08
C ALA A 96 -16.91 -2.84 17.29
N ASN A 97 -17.37 -3.90 17.97
CA ASN A 97 -16.65 -4.50 19.08
C ASN A 97 -15.36 -5.16 18.62
N PHE A 98 -15.40 -5.83 17.47
CA PHE A 98 -14.19 -6.44 16.92
C PHE A 98 -13.15 -5.39 16.48
N LEU A 99 -13.57 -4.27 15.89
CA LEU A 99 -12.68 -3.15 15.62
C LEU A 99 -12.11 -2.56 16.93
N SER A 100 -12.93 -2.40 17.97
CA SER A 100 -12.46 -1.96 19.29
C SER A 100 -11.41 -2.92 19.85
N PHE A 101 -11.63 -4.24 19.79
CA PHE A 101 -10.63 -5.24 20.19
C PHE A 101 -9.30 -5.05 19.43
N ILE A 102 -9.35 -4.92 18.10
CA ILE A 102 -8.14 -4.74 17.30
C ILE A 102 -7.40 -3.47 17.72
N THR A 103 -8.12 -2.35 17.86
CA THR A 103 -7.49 -1.04 18.05
C THR A 103 -7.09 -0.74 19.49
N THR A 104 -7.81 -1.27 20.48
CA THR A 104 -7.57 -0.95 21.89
C THR A 104 -6.87 -2.06 22.68
N GLU A 105 -6.86 -3.30 22.18
CA GLU A 105 -6.22 -4.42 22.85
C GLU A 105 -5.11 -5.05 22.02
N LEU A 106 -5.38 -5.46 20.76
CA LEU A 106 -4.40 -6.16 19.94
C LEU A 106 -3.26 -5.23 19.48
N MET A 107 -3.55 -4.07 18.90
CA MET A 107 -2.52 -3.14 18.42
C MET A 107 -1.53 -2.73 19.52
N PRO A 108 -1.97 -2.31 20.74
CA PRO A 108 -1.04 -1.98 21.82
C PRO A 108 -0.15 -3.15 22.25
N ILE A 109 -0.65 -4.39 22.19
CA ILE A 109 0.15 -5.58 22.50
C ILE A 109 1.21 -5.81 21.41
N VAL A 110 0.84 -5.68 20.14
CA VAL A 110 1.76 -5.80 19.01
C VAL A 110 2.86 -4.72 19.10
N GLU A 111 2.48 -3.48 19.33
CA GLU A 111 3.40 -2.33 19.46
C GLU A 111 4.37 -2.48 20.65
N LYS A 112 3.92 -3.08 21.75
CA LYS A 112 4.77 -3.35 22.91
C LYS A 112 5.76 -4.48 22.68
N LYS A 113 5.37 -5.52 21.91
CA LYS A 113 6.14 -6.75 21.72
C LYS A 113 7.05 -6.73 20.50
N TYR A 114 6.72 -5.95 19.48
CA TYR A 114 7.37 -5.96 18.19
C TYR A 114 7.75 -4.55 17.73
N ARG A 115 8.79 -4.46 16.94
CA ARG A 115 9.26 -3.20 16.36
C ARG A 115 8.40 -2.83 15.16
N VAL A 116 7.36 -2.08 15.40
CA VAL A 116 6.40 -1.61 14.38
C VAL A 116 6.48 -0.09 14.23
N HIS A 117 6.08 0.39 13.06
CA HIS A 117 5.84 1.81 12.81
C HIS A 117 4.39 2.05 12.35
N ASP A 118 4.03 3.32 12.07
CA ASP A 118 2.65 3.74 11.90
C ASP A 118 1.99 3.38 10.56
N PHE A 119 2.71 2.71 9.65
CA PHE A 119 2.08 2.24 8.42
C PHE A 119 1.37 0.90 8.65
N ARG A 120 0.05 0.95 8.71
CA ARG A 120 -0.80 -0.21 9.03
C ARG A 120 -1.76 -0.50 7.88
N VAL A 121 -1.82 -1.76 7.50
CA VAL A 121 -2.69 -2.30 6.46
C VAL A 121 -3.67 -3.27 7.10
N ILE A 122 -4.94 -3.21 6.69
CA ILE A 122 -5.93 -4.23 7.03
C ILE A 122 -6.36 -4.95 5.76
N GLU A 123 -6.36 -6.29 5.80
CA GLU A 123 -6.74 -7.06 4.63
C GLU A 123 -7.62 -8.25 4.95
N GLY A 124 -8.52 -8.56 4.02
CA GLY A 124 -9.42 -9.68 4.17
C GLY A 124 -10.17 -10.07 2.91
N ALA A 125 -10.68 -11.30 2.91
CA ALA A 125 -11.50 -11.84 1.82
C ALA A 125 -12.96 -11.96 2.26
N SER A 126 -13.90 -11.79 1.33
CA SER A 126 -15.33 -11.99 1.57
C SER A 126 -15.83 -11.11 2.73
N ALA A 127 -16.32 -11.69 3.84
CA ALA A 127 -16.67 -10.98 5.08
C ALA A 127 -15.48 -10.17 5.64
N GLY A 128 -14.26 -10.72 5.57
CA GLY A 128 -13.04 -10.01 5.94
C GLY A 128 -12.80 -8.75 5.09
N GLY A 129 -13.14 -8.79 3.80
CA GLY A 129 -13.09 -7.62 2.93
C GLY A 129 -14.10 -6.55 3.33
N VAL A 130 -15.30 -6.94 3.76
CA VAL A 130 -16.31 -6.03 4.33
C VAL A 130 -15.76 -5.35 5.58
N PHE A 131 -15.18 -6.12 6.49
CA PHE A 131 -14.59 -5.57 7.70
C PHE A 131 -13.40 -4.66 7.41
N ALA A 132 -12.54 -4.97 6.44
CA ALA A 132 -11.40 -4.13 6.09
C ALA A 132 -11.85 -2.75 5.59
N LEU A 133 -12.89 -2.67 4.74
CA LEU A 133 -13.49 -1.39 4.32
C LEU A 133 -14.11 -0.64 5.50
N TYR A 134 -14.81 -1.35 6.36
CA TYR A 134 -15.39 -0.78 7.57
C TYR A 134 -14.32 -0.20 8.50
N ALA A 135 -13.28 -0.97 8.80
CA ALA A 135 -12.19 -0.54 9.69
C ALA A 135 -11.50 0.73 9.16
N LEU A 136 -11.20 0.78 7.86
CA LEU A 136 -10.63 1.97 7.23
C LEU A 136 -11.57 3.17 7.34
N SER A 137 -12.87 2.98 7.12
CA SER A 137 -13.85 4.08 7.19
C SER A 137 -14.09 4.62 8.59
N GLN A 138 -13.97 3.76 9.62
CA GLN A 138 -14.19 4.14 11.01
C GLN A 138 -12.94 4.67 11.71
N LYS A 139 -11.76 4.23 11.25
CA LYS A 139 -10.47 4.56 11.86
C LYS A 139 -9.42 4.87 10.79
N PRO A 140 -9.68 5.87 9.90
CA PRO A 140 -8.74 6.25 8.86
C PRO A 140 -7.38 6.72 9.42
N GLU A 141 -7.36 7.22 10.65
CA GLU A 141 -6.12 7.62 11.33
C GLU A 141 -5.23 6.44 11.74
N LEU A 142 -5.79 5.22 11.83
CA LEU A 142 -5.06 4.02 12.25
C LEU A 142 -4.64 3.12 11.10
N PHE A 143 -5.38 3.13 9.99
CA PHE A 143 -5.10 2.28 8.83
C PHE A 143 -4.77 3.11 7.60
N ASN A 144 -3.63 2.86 6.99
CA ASN A 144 -3.18 3.53 5.77
C ASN A 144 -3.73 2.87 4.49
N ALA A 145 -4.14 1.61 4.60
CA ALA A 145 -4.67 0.86 3.46
C ALA A 145 -5.67 -0.22 3.88
N ALA A 146 -6.63 -0.50 2.97
CA ALA A 146 -7.49 -1.67 3.01
C ALA A 146 -7.31 -2.50 1.74
N LEU A 147 -7.02 -3.80 1.88
CA LEU A 147 -6.92 -4.75 0.77
C LEU A 147 -8.07 -5.74 0.88
N THR A 148 -8.90 -5.81 -0.16
CA THR A 148 -10.14 -6.57 -0.12
C THR A 148 -10.26 -7.52 -1.32
N TYR A 149 -10.56 -8.77 -1.03
CA TYR A 149 -10.63 -9.83 -2.03
C TYR A 149 -12.05 -10.40 -2.07
N SER A 150 -12.76 -10.23 -3.16
CA SER A 150 -14.19 -10.60 -3.31
C SER A 150 -15.01 -10.24 -2.07
N ALA A 151 -14.92 -8.97 -1.64
CA ALA A 151 -15.63 -8.51 -0.44
C ALA A 151 -17.13 -8.74 -0.56
N ALA A 152 -17.74 -9.37 0.44
CA ALA A 152 -19.17 -9.72 0.47
C ALA A 152 -20.06 -8.49 0.71
N VAL A 153 -19.86 -7.44 -0.09
CA VAL A 153 -20.53 -6.15 0.07
C VAL A 153 -22.04 -6.16 -0.19
N TRP A 154 -22.58 -7.30 -0.63
CA TRP A 154 -24.01 -7.57 -0.76
C TRP A 154 -24.74 -7.70 0.58
N TRP A 155 -23.99 -8.02 1.68
CA TRP A 155 -24.55 -8.25 3.00
C TRP A 155 -25.46 -7.12 3.45
N ASN A 156 -26.61 -7.51 4.03
CA ASN A 156 -27.64 -6.59 4.53
C ASN A 156 -28.01 -5.51 3.49
N TYR A 157 -28.51 -5.96 2.34
CA TYR A 157 -28.91 -5.09 1.21
C TYR A 157 -27.82 -4.12 0.74
N GLY A 158 -26.57 -4.55 0.75
CA GLY A 158 -25.43 -3.75 0.32
C GLY A 158 -25.02 -2.65 1.32
N ALA A 159 -25.26 -2.83 2.60
CA ALA A 159 -24.95 -1.84 3.63
C ALA A 159 -23.47 -1.41 3.59
N SER A 160 -22.53 -2.36 3.42
CA SER A 160 -21.11 -2.06 3.34
C SER A 160 -20.73 -1.29 2.08
N ALA A 161 -21.30 -1.66 0.91
CA ALA A 161 -21.09 -0.91 -0.33
C ALA A 161 -21.51 0.55 -0.17
N LYS A 162 -22.72 0.77 0.36
CA LYS A 162 -23.29 2.11 0.59
C LYS A 162 -22.46 2.92 1.58
N SER A 163 -22.04 2.32 2.70
CA SER A 163 -21.24 3.01 3.72
C SER A 163 -19.85 3.36 3.21
N THR A 164 -19.19 2.51 2.41
CA THR A 164 -17.91 2.81 1.77
C THR A 164 -18.02 4.02 0.85
N VAL A 165 -19.03 4.07 -0.02
CA VAL A 165 -19.25 5.21 -0.91
C VAL A 165 -19.57 6.49 -0.13
N ALA A 166 -20.40 6.39 0.93
CA ALA A 166 -20.73 7.54 1.80
C ALA A 166 -19.48 8.10 2.51
N PHE A 167 -18.61 7.23 3.00
CA PHE A 167 -17.32 7.63 3.60
C PHE A 167 -16.46 8.41 2.59
N LEU A 168 -16.25 7.88 1.39
CA LEU A 168 -15.45 8.56 0.38
C LEU A 168 -16.06 9.90 -0.03
N LYS A 169 -17.38 9.97 -0.17
CA LYS A 169 -18.10 11.22 -0.49
C LYS A 169 -17.94 12.29 0.60
N SER A 170 -17.81 11.89 1.86
CA SER A 170 -17.64 12.82 2.97
C SER A 170 -16.22 13.35 3.15
N ALA A 171 -15.22 12.69 2.55
CA ALA A 171 -13.82 13.03 2.70
C ALA A 171 -13.37 14.02 1.61
N ASN A 172 -12.80 15.17 2.00
CA ASN A 172 -12.18 16.08 1.05
C ASN A 172 -10.78 15.62 0.60
N HIS A 173 -10.03 15.01 1.54
CA HIS A 173 -8.69 14.46 1.32
C HIS A 173 -8.53 13.18 2.10
N LEU A 174 -7.92 12.16 1.47
CA LEU A 174 -7.69 10.85 2.09
C LEU A 174 -6.38 10.26 1.55
N ASP A 175 -5.27 10.43 2.26
CA ASP A 175 -3.96 9.86 1.89
C ASP A 175 -3.89 8.37 2.25
N HIS A 176 -4.68 7.55 1.53
CA HIS A 176 -4.86 6.12 1.77
C HIS A 176 -4.77 5.31 0.49
N PHE A 177 -4.73 4.00 0.65
CA PHE A 177 -4.80 3.07 -0.47
C PHE A 177 -5.94 2.06 -0.26
N ILE A 178 -6.76 1.84 -1.28
CA ILE A 178 -7.76 0.78 -1.30
C ILE A 178 -7.48 -0.12 -2.51
N TYR A 179 -7.29 -1.41 -2.24
CA TYR A 179 -7.30 -2.43 -3.27
C TYR A 179 -8.59 -3.25 -3.14
N THR A 180 -9.24 -3.50 -4.25
CA THR A 180 -10.39 -4.38 -4.29
C THR A 180 -10.33 -5.28 -5.51
N SER A 181 -10.62 -6.55 -5.33
CA SER A 181 -10.71 -7.51 -6.44
C SER A 181 -11.98 -8.33 -6.35
N ILE A 182 -12.39 -8.89 -7.48
CA ILE A 182 -13.55 -9.77 -7.56
C ILE A 182 -13.28 -10.92 -8.52
N GLY A 183 -13.72 -12.11 -8.14
CA GLY A 183 -13.64 -13.31 -8.97
C GLY A 183 -14.84 -13.47 -9.91
N ASN A 184 -15.08 -14.71 -10.32
CA ASN A 184 -16.22 -15.07 -11.18
C ASN A 184 -17.51 -15.19 -10.33
N GLU A 185 -17.89 -14.07 -9.71
CA GLU A 185 -19.06 -13.97 -8.83
C GLU A 185 -20.33 -13.66 -9.63
N GLY A 186 -21.43 -14.29 -9.21
CA GLY A 186 -22.77 -13.98 -9.70
C GLY A 186 -23.57 -13.04 -8.77
N ALA A 187 -24.89 -13.07 -8.90
CA ALA A 187 -25.79 -12.43 -7.95
C ALA A 187 -25.80 -13.21 -6.62
N PRO A 188 -25.98 -12.53 -5.45
CA PRO A 188 -26.18 -11.07 -5.36
C PRO A 188 -24.88 -10.25 -5.34
N MET A 189 -23.70 -10.86 -5.25
CA MET A 189 -22.42 -10.18 -4.99
C MET A 189 -22.04 -9.20 -6.10
N ARG A 190 -22.04 -9.64 -7.36
CA ARG A 190 -21.57 -8.83 -8.51
C ARG A 190 -22.28 -7.49 -8.65
N PRO A 191 -23.61 -7.41 -8.60
CA PRO A 191 -24.32 -6.13 -8.69
C PRO A 191 -23.89 -5.14 -7.62
N TYR A 192 -23.91 -5.52 -6.34
CA TYR A 192 -23.51 -4.64 -5.24
C TYR A 192 -22.03 -4.21 -5.32
N TYR A 193 -21.16 -5.11 -5.78
CA TYR A 193 -19.76 -4.77 -6.00
C TYR A 193 -19.63 -3.72 -7.12
N ASN A 194 -20.28 -3.89 -8.25
CA ASN A 194 -20.25 -2.95 -9.36
C ASN A 194 -20.80 -1.57 -8.97
N ASP A 195 -21.86 -1.53 -8.17
CA ASP A 195 -22.43 -0.28 -7.63
C ASP A 195 -21.41 0.42 -6.71
N MET A 196 -20.74 -0.33 -5.83
CA MET A 196 -19.68 0.20 -5.00
C MET A 196 -18.54 0.79 -5.83
N ILE A 197 -18.04 0.06 -6.84
CA ILE A 197 -16.94 0.54 -7.71
C ILE A 197 -17.36 1.81 -8.47
N SER A 198 -18.58 1.85 -8.99
CA SER A 198 -19.12 3.03 -9.67
C SER A 198 -19.21 4.22 -8.71
N GLY A 199 -19.67 3.98 -7.49
CA GLY A 199 -19.74 5.00 -6.43
C GLY A 199 -18.35 5.50 -6.00
N MET A 200 -17.36 4.62 -5.89
CA MET A 200 -15.96 4.99 -5.59
C MET A 200 -15.37 5.89 -6.67
N ARG A 201 -15.57 5.55 -7.95
CA ARG A 201 -15.11 6.38 -9.08
C ARG A 201 -15.73 7.79 -9.07
N ALA A 202 -17.02 7.86 -8.77
CA ALA A 202 -17.76 9.14 -8.74
C ALA A 202 -17.40 10.03 -7.55
N ASN A 203 -16.84 9.46 -6.46
CA ASN A 203 -16.61 10.15 -5.20
C ASN A 203 -15.17 9.93 -4.68
N GLN A 204 -14.18 9.97 -5.56
CA GLN A 204 -12.77 9.80 -5.18
C GLN A 204 -12.23 11.08 -4.52
N PRO A 205 -11.89 11.08 -3.21
CA PRO A 205 -11.28 12.24 -2.56
C PRO A 205 -9.84 12.46 -3.04
N ALA A 206 -9.35 13.69 -2.91
CA ALA A 206 -7.96 14.01 -3.21
C ALA A 206 -7.00 13.14 -2.34
N GLY A 207 -5.91 12.67 -2.91
CA GLY A 207 -4.92 11.83 -2.22
C GLY A 207 -5.23 10.34 -2.20
N LEU A 208 -6.50 9.93 -2.37
CA LEU A 208 -6.84 8.50 -2.42
C LEU A 208 -6.24 7.84 -3.67
N ARG A 209 -5.45 6.79 -3.43
CA ARG A 209 -5.06 5.83 -4.46
C ARG A 209 -5.93 4.60 -4.31
N TRP A 210 -6.39 4.04 -5.40
CA TRP A 210 -7.12 2.79 -5.35
C TRP A 210 -7.03 2.04 -6.67
N GLU A 211 -7.13 0.72 -6.56
CA GLU A 211 -7.12 -0.20 -7.69
C GLU A 211 -8.27 -1.19 -7.58
N ASN A 212 -8.84 -1.56 -8.72
CA ASN A 212 -9.83 -2.59 -8.77
C ASN A 212 -9.57 -3.56 -9.93
N GLU A 213 -9.63 -4.85 -9.64
CA GLU A 213 -9.35 -5.90 -10.61
C GLU A 213 -10.44 -6.97 -10.62
N ALA A 214 -10.72 -7.49 -11.80
CA ALA A 214 -11.63 -8.62 -11.99
C ALA A 214 -10.84 -9.82 -12.54
N TYR A 215 -10.98 -10.96 -11.90
CA TYR A 215 -10.30 -12.20 -12.25
C TYR A 215 -11.31 -13.19 -12.87
N GLU A 216 -11.39 -13.18 -14.19
CA GLU A 216 -12.25 -14.12 -14.92
C GLU A 216 -11.78 -15.57 -14.72
N GLY A 217 -12.73 -16.48 -14.52
CA GLY A 217 -12.45 -17.90 -14.28
C GLY A 217 -11.91 -18.24 -12.89
N VAL A 218 -11.70 -17.25 -12.02
CA VAL A 218 -11.23 -17.45 -10.64
C VAL A 218 -12.44 -17.48 -9.70
N THR A 219 -12.61 -18.58 -8.97
CA THR A 219 -13.71 -18.74 -8.01
C THR A 219 -13.50 -17.90 -6.75
N HIS A 220 -14.59 -17.65 -6.01
CA HIS A 220 -14.59 -16.88 -4.75
C HIS A 220 -13.43 -17.23 -3.81
N ASN A 221 -13.21 -18.53 -3.57
CA ASN A 221 -12.20 -19.00 -2.63
C ASN A 221 -10.75 -18.81 -3.11
N LEU A 222 -10.55 -18.60 -4.41
CA LEU A 222 -9.21 -18.44 -5.01
C LEU A 222 -8.83 -16.98 -5.30
N VAL A 223 -9.78 -16.03 -5.22
CA VAL A 223 -9.50 -14.62 -5.56
C VAL A 223 -8.39 -14.04 -4.69
N SER A 224 -8.38 -14.33 -3.39
CA SER A 224 -7.32 -13.84 -2.51
C SER A 224 -5.94 -14.33 -2.98
N ALA A 225 -5.82 -15.60 -3.34
CA ALA A 225 -4.57 -16.17 -3.86
C ALA A 225 -4.17 -15.55 -5.21
N ALA A 226 -5.13 -15.39 -6.12
CA ALA A 226 -4.88 -14.84 -7.46
C ALA A 226 -4.46 -13.36 -7.43
N SER A 227 -4.95 -12.58 -6.47
CA SER A 227 -4.79 -11.13 -6.45
C SER A 227 -3.79 -10.60 -5.41
N THR A 228 -3.25 -11.43 -4.51
CA THR A 228 -2.32 -10.98 -3.46
C THR A 228 -1.07 -10.31 -4.02
N PHE A 229 -0.48 -10.84 -5.11
CA PHE A 229 0.68 -10.20 -5.74
C PHE A 229 0.33 -8.79 -6.23
N SER A 230 -0.75 -8.66 -6.98
CA SER A 230 -1.21 -7.37 -7.51
C SER A 230 -1.53 -6.38 -6.38
N ALA A 231 -2.23 -6.83 -5.34
CA ALA A 231 -2.57 -6.01 -4.18
C ALA A 231 -1.32 -5.41 -3.52
N TYR A 232 -0.29 -6.21 -3.26
CA TYR A 232 0.94 -5.72 -2.63
C TYR A 232 1.81 -4.90 -3.58
N HIS A 233 1.84 -5.25 -4.88
CA HIS A 233 2.56 -4.49 -5.87
C HIS A 233 2.00 -3.08 -6.07
N HIS A 234 0.68 -2.91 -6.03
CA HIS A 234 0.03 -1.61 -6.10
C HIS A 234 0.06 -0.83 -4.78
N LEU A 235 0.01 -1.54 -3.64
CA LEU A 235 0.10 -0.93 -2.31
C LEU A 235 1.46 -0.29 -2.10
N PHE A 236 2.53 -1.09 -2.21
CA PHE A 236 3.87 -0.65 -1.88
C PHE A 236 4.53 0.07 -3.05
N LEU A 237 5.18 1.18 -2.74
CA LEU A 237 5.97 1.91 -3.71
C LEU A 237 7.39 1.33 -3.77
N SER A 238 7.92 1.19 -4.97
CA SER A 238 9.32 0.79 -5.16
C SER A 238 10.27 1.81 -4.50
N ALA A 239 11.40 1.34 -3.97
CA ALA A 239 12.46 2.23 -3.53
C ALA A 239 13.09 3.02 -4.70
N TYR A 240 12.80 2.62 -5.93
CA TYR A 240 13.33 3.24 -7.14
C TYR A 240 12.20 3.74 -8.03
N LEU A 241 12.05 5.08 -8.11
CA LEU A 241 11.08 5.72 -8.99
C LEU A 241 11.45 5.46 -10.46
N ARG A 242 10.57 4.78 -11.18
CA ARG A 242 10.78 4.48 -12.60
C ARG A 242 10.30 5.62 -13.49
N PRO A 243 10.96 5.86 -14.66
CA PRO A 243 10.55 6.92 -15.58
C PRO A 243 9.08 6.89 -15.98
N GLN A 244 8.47 5.69 -16.08
CA GLN A 244 7.05 5.52 -16.42
C GLN A 244 6.09 5.99 -15.32
N GLN A 245 6.56 6.06 -14.08
CA GLN A 245 5.80 6.48 -12.90
C GLN A 245 6.00 7.97 -12.59
N PHE A 246 6.88 8.64 -13.35
CA PHE A 246 7.27 10.01 -13.08
C PHE A 246 6.39 11.01 -13.85
N SER A 247 5.78 11.95 -13.15
CA SER A 247 4.89 12.97 -13.72
C SER A 247 5.64 14.14 -14.37
N GLY A 248 6.94 14.27 -14.13
CA GLY A 248 7.81 15.22 -14.82
C GLY A 248 8.07 16.56 -14.12
N ASP A 249 7.88 16.66 -12.79
CA ASP A 249 8.35 17.77 -11.98
C ASP A 249 9.14 17.30 -10.74
N ILE A 250 9.98 18.20 -10.19
CA ILE A 250 10.82 17.88 -9.02
C ILE A 250 9.96 17.63 -7.79
N LYS A 251 8.83 18.33 -7.67
CA LYS A 251 7.92 18.13 -6.55
C LYS A 251 7.39 16.70 -6.50
N SER A 252 7.07 16.09 -7.64
CA SER A 252 6.57 14.71 -7.70
C SER A 252 7.61 13.67 -7.29
N ILE A 253 8.92 13.94 -7.49
CA ILE A 253 9.99 13.10 -6.95
C ILE A 253 9.96 13.16 -5.42
N LYS A 254 9.94 14.35 -4.83
CA LYS A 254 9.91 14.54 -3.37
C LYS A 254 8.67 13.92 -2.75
N ASP A 255 7.50 14.13 -3.35
CA ASP A 255 6.23 13.54 -2.89
C ASP A 255 6.25 12.01 -2.97
N TYR A 256 6.88 11.44 -4.01
CA TYR A 256 7.06 10.00 -4.14
C TYR A 256 7.92 9.44 -3.01
N TYR A 257 9.11 10.01 -2.77
CA TYR A 257 10.01 9.51 -1.73
C TYR A 257 9.51 9.80 -0.30
N ALA A 258 8.70 10.84 -0.09
CA ALA A 258 7.99 11.04 1.16
C ALA A 258 7.01 9.88 1.45
N ARG A 259 6.27 9.41 0.43
CA ARG A 259 5.39 8.24 0.57
C ARG A 259 6.16 6.94 0.76
N VAL A 260 7.24 6.73 0.01
CA VAL A 260 8.12 5.55 0.20
C VAL A 260 8.66 5.52 1.63
N SER A 261 9.15 6.65 2.12
CA SER A 261 9.66 6.80 3.50
C SER A 261 8.59 6.45 4.54
N LYS A 262 7.38 6.96 4.36
CA LYS A 262 6.23 6.63 5.23
C LYS A 262 5.92 5.13 5.24
N GLN A 263 5.97 4.47 4.08
CA GLN A 263 5.72 3.03 3.99
C GLN A 263 6.81 2.17 4.62
N ARG A 264 8.05 2.65 4.59
CA ARG A 264 9.23 1.91 5.09
C ARG A 264 9.59 2.24 6.54
N GLY A 265 9.05 3.34 7.09
CA GLY A 265 9.37 3.81 8.44
C GLY A 265 10.81 4.35 8.59
N GLU A 266 11.43 4.69 7.47
CA GLU A 266 12.77 5.27 7.41
C GLU A 266 12.82 6.38 6.36
N LYS A 267 13.67 7.39 6.57
CA LYS A 267 13.84 8.45 5.58
C LYS A 267 14.60 7.88 4.38
N LEU A 268 13.98 7.99 3.20
CA LEU A 268 14.59 7.68 1.91
C LEU A 268 14.51 8.92 1.03
N ASP A 269 15.65 9.30 0.48
CA ASP A 269 15.75 10.31 -0.55
C ASP A 269 15.94 9.62 -1.92
N ALA A 270 15.66 10.32 -3.01
CA ALA A 270 15.85 9.79 -4.36
C ALA A 270 17.35 9.53 -4.59
N PRO A 271 17.79 8.30 -4.90
CA PRO A 271 19.20 8.06 -5.23
C PRO A 271 19.62 8.88 -6.46
N GLU A 272 20.89 9.33 -6.49
CA GLU A 272 21.45 10.11 -7.60
C GLU A 272 21.13 9.47 -8.96
N TRP A 273 21.48 8.20 -9.12
CA TRP A 273 21.30 7.50 -10.38
C TRP A 273 19.83 7.46 -10.85
N VAL A 274 18.85 7.46 -9.90
CA VAL A 274 17.42 7.52 -10.25
C VAL A 274 17.09 8.88 -10.85
N ILE A 275 17.56 9.98 -10.25
CA ILE A 275 17.30 11.33 -10.76
C ILE A 275 17.94 11.50 -12.15
N ARG A 276 19.17 11.02 -12.30
CA ARG A 276 19.92 11.04 -13.57
C ARG A 276 19.20 10.22 -14.66
N GLU A 277 18.71 9.03 -14.35
CA GLU A 277 17.92 8.21 -15.29
C GLU A 277 16.62 8.92 -15.72
N LEU A 278 15.96 9.64 -14.82
CA LEU A 278 14.80 10.46 -15.19
C LEU A 278 15.22 11.57 -16.16
N GLY A 279 16.37 12.21 -15.95
CA GLY A 279 16.95 13.19 -16.86
C GLY A 279 17.19 12.59 -18.26
N TYR A 280 17.86 11.43 -18.34
CA TYR A 280 18.11 10.74 -19.63
C TYR A 280 16.81 10.33 -20.34
N HIS A 281 15.79 9.92 -19.58
CA HIS A 281 14.48 9.61 -20.16
C HIS A 281 13.87 10.81 -20.89
N TYR A 282 14.00 12.03 -20.33
CA TYR A 282 13.50 13.25 -21.00
C TYR A 282 14.39 13.73 -22.14
N VAL A 283 15.70 13.47 -22.11
CA VAL A 283 16.56 13.66 -23.28
C VAL A 283 16.07 12.76 -24.43
N GLY A 284 15.82 11.48 -24.17
CA GLY A 284 15.29 10.54 -25.16
C GLY A 284 13.93 10.95 -25.75
N LYS A 285 13.15 11.73 -25.01
CA LYS A 285 11.89 12.36 -25.47
C LYS A 285 12.08 13.71 -26.12
N GLN A 286 13.30 14.18 -26.28
CA GLN A 286 13.65 15.53 -26.79
C GLN A 286 13.04 16.69 -25.95
N ASN A 287 12.69 16.40 -24.69
CA ASN A 287 12.22 17.43 -23.76
C ASN A 287 13.41 17.92 -22.90
N TYR A 288 14.26 18.69 -23.55
CA TYR A 288 15.54 19.11 -22.97
C TYR A 288 15.37 20.02 -21.75
N ASP A 289 14.38 20.90 -21.73
CA ASP A 289 14.14 21.80 -20.58
C ASP A 289 13.89 21.00 -19.29
N LYS A 290 13.07 19.95 -19.38
CA LYS A 290 12.82 19.04 -18.24
C LYS A 290 14.06 18.23 -17.88
N ALA A 291 14.79 17.73 -18.87
CA ALA A 291 16.02 16.99 -18.64
C ALA A 291 17.05 17.83 -17.89
N ILE A 292 17.30 19.08 -18.36
CA ILE A 292 18.23 20.02 -17.72
C ILE A 292 17.78 20.38 -16.30
N ALA A 293 16.48 20.57 -16.07
CA ALA A 293 15.94 20.83 -14.73
C ALA A 293 16.24 19.65 -13.78
N LEU A 294 16.07 18.41 -14.24
CA LEU A 294 16.36 17.21 -13.47
C LEU A 294 17.86 17.03 -13.19
N PHE A 295 18.74 17.24 -14.17
CA PHE A 295 20.18 17.17 -13.93
C PHE A 295 20.69 18.27 -13.00
N LYS A 296 20.10 19.47 -13.06
CA LYS A 296 20.42 20.55 -12.09
C LYS A 296 19.92 20.22 -10.71
N TYR A 297 18.76 19.57 -10.57
CA TYR A 297 18.26 19.09 -9.31
C TYR A 297 19.16 17.99 -8.75
N ASP A 298 19.63 17.07 -9.60
CA ASP A 298 20.57 16.02 -9.23
C ASP A 298 21.88 16.60 -8.64
N ILE A 299 22.48 17.58 -9.33
CA ILE A 299 23.66 18.30 -8.85
C ILE A 299 23.37 19.01 -7.49
N ALA A 300 22.18 19.57 -7.32
CA ALA A 300 21.84 20.27 -6.08
C ALA A 300 21.74 19.31 -4.88
N GLU A 301 21.21 18.11 -5.10
CA GLU A 301 21.12 17.06 -4.05
C GLU A 301 22.47 16.32 -3.87
N TYR A 302 23.26 16.14 -4.97
CA TYR A 302 24.51 15.35 -5.01
C TYR A 302 25.68 16.16 -5.61
N PRO A 303 26.08 17.27 -4.99
CA PRO A 303 27.08 18.19 -5.58
C PRO A 303 28.49 17.62 -5.71
N GLN A 304 28.80 16.49 -5.04
CA GLN A 304 30.12 15.86 -5.07
C GLN A 304 30.15 14.65 -6.03
N THR A 305 29.09 14.36 -6.73
CA THR A 305 29.01 13.19 -7.62
C THR A 305 29.33 13.58 -9.07
N PRO A 306 30.46 13.11 -9.65
CA PRO A 306 30.83 13.43 -11.06
C PRO A 306 29.74 13.09 -12.07
N ASP A 307 29.01 11.99 -11.86
CA ASP A 307 27.95 11.52 -12.76
C ASP A 307 26.77 12.48 -12.87
N ALA A 308 26.42 13.23 -11.82
CA ALA A 308 25.40 14.26 -11.88
C ALA A 308 25.74 15.37 -12.88
N TYR A 309 27.04 15.81 -12.91
CA TYR A 309 27.54 16.77 -13.88
C TYR A 309 27.67 16.18 -15.29
N ASN A 310 28.01 14.89 -15.42
CA ASN A 310 28.02 14.18 -16.71
C ASN A 310 26.62 14.14 -17.33
N GLY A 311 25.59 13.92 -16.52
CA GLY A 311 24.20 13.97 -16.96
C GLY A 311 23.83 15.34 -17.53
N LEU A 312 24.21 16.42 -16.83
CA LEU A 312 23.99 17.79 -17.29
C LEU A 312 24.74 18.10 -18.59
N ALA A 313 26.01 17.65 -18.66
CA ALA A 313 26.82 17.80 -19.87
C ALA A 313 26.16 17.13 -21.09
N TYR A 314 25.70 15.89 -20.91
CA TYR A 314 24.99 15.16 -21.97
C TYR A 314 23.71 15.90 -22.42
N GLY A 315 22.93 16.39 -21.47
CA GLY A 315 21.74 17.18 -21.78
C GLY A 315 22.06 18.41 -22.63
N TYR A 316 23.08 19.20 -22.28
CA TYR A 316 23.51 20.36 -23.07
C TYR A 316 24.10 19.97 -24.43
N GLU A 317 24.85 18.87 -24.53
CA GLU A 317 25.36 18.35 -25.78
C GLU A 317 24.22 18.07 -26.78
N GLN A 318 23.18 17.38 -26.32
CA GLN A 318 22.01 17.05 -27.16
C GLN A 318 21.20 18.29 -27.60
N MET A 319 21.33 19.41 -26.88
CA MET A 319 20.78 20.72 -27.27
C MET A 319 21.69 21.49 -28.24
N GLY A 320 22.92 21.03 -28.50
CA GLY A 320 23.94 21.78 -29.25
C GLY A 320 24.62 22.90 -28.46
N GLU A 321 24.39 22.98 -27.14
CA GLU A 321 24.95 23.97 -26.23
C GLU A 321 26.37 23.55 -25.76
N TYR A 322 27.28 23.34 -26.68
CA TYR A 322 28.59 22.69 -26.45
C TYR A 322 29.46 23.41 -25.42
N LYS A 323 29.36 24.75 -25.29
CA LYS A 323 30.10 25.51 -24.29
C LYS A 323 29.65 25.12 -22.87
N LYS A 324 28.35 25.03 -22.63
CA LYS A 324 27.78 24.63 -21.34
C LYS A 324 28.06 23.15 -21.05
N ALA A 325 28.03 22.31 -22.09
CA ALA A 325 28.41 20.90 -21.96
C ALA A 325 29.86 20.77 -21.48
N LEU A 326 30.81 21.51 -22.11
CA LEU A 326 32.23 21.50 -21.72
C LEU A 326 32.44 22.02 -20.29
N GLU A 327 31.73 23.07 -19.87
CA GLU A 327 31.78 23.59 -18.51
C GLU A 327 31.33 22.49 -17.50
N SER A 328 30.27 21.75 -17.80
CA SER A 328 29.77 20.66 -16.95
C SER A 328 30.74 19.48 -16.89
N VAL A 329 31.36 19.09 -18.04
CA VAL A 329 32.39 18.03 -18.06
C VAL A 329 33.61 18.41 -17.21
N ASN A 330 34.07 19.68 -17.30
CA ASN A 330 35.19 20.15 -16.50
C ASN A 330 34.90 20.07 -14.99
N GLN A 331 33.65 20.33 -14.57
CA GLN A 331 33.25 20.14 -13.16
C GLN A 331 33.30 18.65 -12.76
N ALA A 332 32.78 17.77 -13.62
CA ALA A 332 32.84 16.32 -13.36
C ALA A 332 34.30 15.83 -13.22
N LEU A 333 35.19 16.28 -14.13
CA LEU A 333 36.61 15.93 -14.09
C LEU A 333 37.31 16.45 -12.84
N ALA A 334 37.02 17.68 -12.42
CA ALA A 334 37.60 18.25 -11.20
C ALA A 334 37.22 17.45 -9.95
N LEU A 335 36.00 16.91 -9.88
CA LEU A 335 35.56 16.02 -8.80
C LEU A 335 36.22 14.65 -8.86
N SER A 336 36.37 14.06 -10.05
CA SER A 336 36.99 12.72 -10.25
C SER A 336 38.50 12.69 -9.94
N THR A 337 39.18 13.83 -9.99
CA THR A 337 40.64 13.93 -9.74
C THR A 337 40.96 14.26 -8.27
N SER A 338 39.95 14.48 -7.42
CA SER A 338 40.10 14.80 -6.00
C SER A 338 39.98 13.57 -5.09
N GLU A 339 39.71 12.39 -5.64
CA GLU A 339 39.81 11.08 -4.98
C GLU A 339 41.20 10.45 -5.20
#